data_c7d91826d412542ee895d058d499a03d
#
_entry.id   c7d91826d412542ee895d058d499a03d
#
_cell.length_a   1.000
_cell.length_b   1.000
_cell.length_c   1.000
_cell.angle_alpha   90.00
_cell.angle_beta   90.00
_cell.angle_gamma   90.00
#
_symmetry.space_group_name_H-M   'P 1'
#
loop_
_entity.id
_entity.type
_entity.pdbx_description
1 polymer ?
#
loop_
_entity_poly.entity_id
_entity_poly.type
_entity_poly.pdbx_seq_one_letter_code
_entity_poly.pdbx_strand_id
1 'polypeptide(L)'
;MEDVKLAVDTGVDGVDVVIGTSSYLRQFSHGKSIEEIIELAQTVIEYLTKQNVEVRFSTEDSLRSNPEDLFRVYEAVDKMGVHRVGVADTVGIGTPRQIYELVKELRSRVKADIEFHGHNDTGCAIANAFAALEAGATHVDTSVLGIGERNGITPLGGFIARMYAVNPALVAKYHLPLLMHLDQAVARLVNVDIPFNNYITGFAAFTHKAGIHAKAVLNNPSTYEILKPEDFGLHRYIHIANRLTGWNAIRHRADQLGLQLSDEEIRRITEQIKAMADTQQLTLDEVDRLLYTHEQAVNGNVETKTITDQPVHLDV
;
A
#
# COMPACT_ATOMS: atom_id res chain seq x y z
N MET A 1 -7.56 33.57 9.55
CA MET A 1 -8.43 33.63 10.78
C MET A 1 -9.87 33.25 10.52
N GLU A 2 -10.50 33.64 9.41
CA GLU A 2 -11.88 33.22 9.09
C GLU A 2 -11.98 31.71 8.92
N ASP A 3 -11.08 31.10 8.12
CA ASP A 3 -11.04 29.66 7.90
C ASP A 3 -10.84 28.86 9.20
N VAL A 4 -9.99 29.38 10.09
CA VAL A 4 -9.73 28.75 11.40
C VAL A 4 -10.99 28.75 12.28
N LYS A 5 -11.75 29.83 12.27
CA LYS A 5 -13.03 29.92 13.02
C LYS A 5 -14.06 28.96 12.44
N LEU A 6 -14.17 28.92 11.08
CA LEU A 6 -15.05 27.97 10.42
C LEU A 6 -14.69 26.52 10.76
N ALA A 7 -13.40 26.17 10.76
CA ALA A 7 -12.95 24.84 11.15
C ALA A 7 -13.39 24.49 12.58
N VAL A 8 -13.17 25.39 13.55
CA VAL A 8 -13.59 25.20 14.95
C VAL A 8 -15.11 25.08 15.07
N ASP A 9 -15.86 25.91 14.34
CA ASP A 9 -17.33 25.91 14.37
C ASP A 9 -17.94 24.59 13.84
N THR A 10 -17.18 23.78 13.08
CA THR A 10 -17.62 22.43 12.67
C THR A 10 -17.55 21.40 13.79
N GLY A 11 -16.90 21.69 14.91
CA GLY A 11 -16.76 20.79 16.06
C GLY A 11 -15.67 19.73 15.88
N VAL A 12 -14.63 20.00 15.08
CA VAL A 12 -13.48 19.10 14.89
C VAL A 12 -12.64 18.99 16.16
N ASP A 13 -12.03 17.82 16.37
CA ASP A 13 -11.13 17.58 17.50
C ASP A 13 -9.75 18.23 17.32
N GLY A 14 -9.31 18.43 16.07
CA GLY A 14 -8.02 19.01 15.74
C GLY A 14 -8.01 19.78 14.42
N VAL A 15 -7.06 20.69 14.28
CA VAL A 15 -6.84 21.51 13.07
C VAL A 15 -5.39 21.41 12.62
N ASP A 16 -5.16 21.14 11.33
CA ASP A 16 -3.85 21.25 10.73
C ASP A 16 -3.67 22.64 10.11
N VAL A 17 -2.68 23.37 10.60
CA VAL A 17 -2.28 24.70 10.13
C VAL A 17 -1.15 24.53 9.14
N VAL A 18 -1.40 24.79 7.87
CA VAL A 18 -0.45 24.52 6.77
C VAL A 18 0.06 25.79 6.13
N ILE A 19 1.37 25.90 5.93
CA ILE A 19 1.98 26.98 5.14
C ILE A 19 3.29 26.53 4.50
N GLY A 20 3.57 26.99 3.28
CA GLY A 20 4.80 26.69 2.57
C GLY A 20 6.02 27.45 3.10
N THR A 21 7.14 26.78 3.30
CA THR A 21 8.40 27.40 3.77
C THR A 21 9.48 27.49 2.70
N SER A 22 9.33 26.80 1.57
CA SER A 22 10.31 26.86 0.47
C SER A 22 10.33 28.23 -0.20
N SER A 23 11.47 28.58 -0.79
CA SER A 23 11.60 29.80 -1.60
C SER A 23 10.57 29.86 -2.74
N TYR A 24 10.21 28.72 -3.31
CA TYR A 24 9.20 28.62 -4.37
C TYR A 24 7.82 29.06 -3.86
N LEU A 25 7.34 28.52 -2.75
CA LEU A 25 6.02 28.86 -2.21
C LEU A 25 6.01 30.26 -1.61
N ARG A 26 7.10 30.67 -0.99
CA ARG A 26 7.25 32.04 -0.47
C ARG A 26 7.22 33.09 -1.58
N GLN A 27 7.85 32.80 -2.72
CA GLN A 27 7.93 33.76 -3.83
C GLN A 27 6.68 33.75 -4.72
N PHE A 28 6.15 32.56 -5.03
CA PHE A 28 5.14 32.41 -6.06
C PHE A 28 3.73 32.08 -5.56
N SER A 29 3.54 31.81 -4.24
CA SER A 29 2.25 31.52 -3.66
C SER A 29 1.78 32.64 -2.71
N HIS A 30 2.40 32.79 -1.54
CA HIS A 30 1.85 33.65 -0.49
C HIS A 30 2.66 34.92 -0.18
N GLY A 31 3.87 35.07 -0.69
CA GLY A 31 4.68 36.29 -0.56
C GLY A 31 5.22 36.63 0.83
N LYS A 32 5.25 35.66 1.77
CA LYS A 32 5.58 35.92 3.17
C LYS A 32 7.04 35.58 3.50
N SER A 33 7.63 36.36 4.41
CA SER A 33 8.91 36.05 5.05
C SER A 33 8.74 34.97 6.13
N ILE A 34 9.82 34.40 6.59
CA ILE A 34 9.82 33.42 7.70
C ILE A 34 9.31 34.06 9.00
N GLU A 35 9.65 35.30 9.25
CA GLU A 35 9.19 36.09 10.39
C GLU A 35 7.66 36.22 10.37
N GLU A 36 7.08 36.65 9.23
CA GLU A 36 5.65 36.77 9.06
C GLU A 36 4.93 35.41 9.20
N ILE A 37 5.54 34.30 8.74
CA ILE A 37 5.00 32.96 8.92
C ILE A 37 4.91 32.61 10.41
N ILE A 38 5.92 32.89 11.19
CA ILE A 38 5.96 32.62 12.62
C ILE A 38 4.92 33.49 13.38
N GLU A 39 4.80 34.76 13.04
CA GLU A 39 3.82 35.67 13.64
C GLU A 39 2.38 35.24 13.35
N LEU A 40 2.09 34.84 12.11
CA LEU A 40 0.78 34.32 11.72
C LEU A 40 0.47 32.99 12.42
N ALA A 41 1.44 32.08 12.46
CA ALA A 41 1.33 30.82 13.17
C ALA A 41 0.98 31.05 14.63
N GLN A 42 1.67 31.97 15.31
CA GLN A 42 1.38 32.32 16.70
C GLN A 42 -0.07 32.77 16.89
N THR A 43 -0.55 33.66 16.03
CA THR A 43 -1.93 34.17 16.11
C THR A 43 -2.96 33.05 16.00
N VAL A 44 -2.74 32.11 15.07
CA VAL A 44 -3.65 30.99 14.81
C VAL A 44 -3.58 29.96 15.94
N ILE A 45 -2.38 29.58 16.35
CA ILE A 45 -2.16 28.57 17.41
C ILE A 45 -2.73 29.04 18.73
N GLU A 46 -2.51 30.32 19.10
CA GLU A 46 -3.09 30.90 20.33
C GLU A 46 -4.63 30.87 20.31
N TYR A 47 -5.24 31.12 19.15
CA TYR A 47 -6.70 31.03 19.02
C TYR A 47 -7.16 29.58 19.21
N LEU A 48 -6.57 28.61 18.49
CA LEU A 48 -6.95 27.19 18.56
C LEU A 48 -6.76 26.62 19.96
N THR A 49 -5.65 26.96 20.64
CA THR A 49 -5.39 26.54 22.02
C THR A 49 -6.46 27.04 22.98
N LYS A 50 -6.96 28.30 22.84
CA LYS A 50 -8.05 28.85 23.63
C LYS A 50 -9.39 28.14 23.37
N GLN A 51 -9.56 27.51 22.21
CA GLN A 51 -10.74 26.70 21.88
C GLN A 51 -10.62 25.24 22.34
N ASN A 52 -9.47 24.86 22.93
CA ASN A 52 -9.17 23.49 23.37
C ASN A 52 -9.21 22.47 22.19
N VAL A 53 -8.72 22.89 21.02
CA VAL A 53 -8.62 22.08 19.79
C VAL A 53 -7.17 21.63 19.64
N GLU A 54 -6.96 20.37 19.26
CA GLU A 54 -5.62 19.84 18.94
C GLU A 54 -5.03 20.57 17.75
N VAL A 55 -3.75 20.95 17.83
CA VAL A 55 -3.07 21.69 16.74
C VAL A 55 -1.94 20.86 16.17
N ARG A 56 -2.02 20.58 14.88
CA ARG A 56 -0.92 20.19 14.04
C ARG A 56 -0.44 21.43 13.25
N PHE A 57 0.87 21.58 13.08
CA PHE A 57 1.43 22.61 12.21
C PHE A 57 2.32 21.95 11.15
N SER A 58 1.98 22.11 9.89
CA SER A 58 2.67 21.49 8.76
C SER A 58 3.34 22.53 7.87
N THR A 59 4.58 22.24 7.44
CA THR A 59 5.25 23.03 6.42
C THR A 59 5.12 22.33 5.07
N GLU A 60 4.52 23.02 4.08
CA GLU A 60 4.59 22.55 2.70
C GLU A 60 6.00 22.73 2.13
N ASP A 61 6.39 21.77 1.29
CA ASP A 61 7.65 21.78 0.55
C ASP A 61 8.88 21.83 1.47
N SER A 62 8.83 21.07 2.55
CA SER A 62 9.89 20.99 3.56
C SER A 62 11.25 20.62 2.95
N LEU A 63 11.25 19.70 1.95
CA LEU A 63 12.47 19.17 1.33
C LEU A 63 13.22 20.17 0.46
N ARG A 64 12.53 21.22 -0.05
CA ARG A 64 13.15 22.29 -0.82
C ARG A 64 13.27 23.61 -0.04
N SER A 65 12.88 23.58 1.23
CA SER A 65 13.06 24.71 2.15
C SER A 65 14.53 24.82 2.58
N ASN A 66 14.95 26.04 2.92
CA ASN A 66 16.24 26.20 3.60
C ASN A 66 16.17 25.51 4.96
N PRO A 67 17.10 24.61 5.32
CA PRO A 67 17.02 23.84 6.56
C PRO A 67 17.01 24.71 7.84
N GLU A 68 17.78 25.79 7.88
CA GLU A 68 17.82 26.67 9.05
C GLU A 68 16.49 27.40 9.26
N ASP A 69 15.90 27.92 8.18
CA ASP A 69 14.58 28.54 8.19
C ASP A 69 13.49 27.54 8.61
N LEU A 70 13.56 26.33 8.06
CA LEU A 70 12.61 25.25 8.35
C LEU A 70 12.64 24.88 9.85
N PHE A 71 13.81 24.61 10.40
CA PHE A 71 13.95 24.29 11.82
C PHE A 71 13.56 25.44 12.72
N ARG A 72 13.87 26.66 12.35
CA ARG A 72 13.46 27.86 13.08
C ARG A 72 11.94 27.97 13.20
N VAL A 73 11.19 27.68 12.14
CA VAL A 73 9.74 27.65 12.16
C VAL A 73 9.24 26.54 13.09
N TYR A 74 9.74 25.31 12.97
CA TYR A 74 9.31 24.20 13.82
C TYR A 74 9.64 24.42 15.29
N GLU A 75 10.81 24.94 15.64
CA GLU A 75 11.18 25.27 17.01
C GLU A 75 10.28 26.40 17.60
N ALA A 76 9.85 27.34 16.76
CA ALA A 76 8.94 28.40 17.18
C ALA A 76 7.56 27.83 17.51
N VAL A 77 6.96 27.02 16.62
CA VAL A 77 5.64 26.45 16.86
C VAL A 77 5.62 25.39 17.95
N ASP A 78 6.71 24.63 18.13
CA ASP A 78 6.87 23.70 19.27
C ASP A 78 6.82 24.45 20.61
N LYS A 79 7.48 25.62 20.71
CA LYS A 79 7.42 26.50 21.90
C LYS A 79 6.03 27.08 22.13
N MET A 80 5.21 27.23 21.09
CA MET A 80 3.81 27.65 21.20
C MET A 80 2.89 26.52 21.68
N GLY A 81 3.39 25.29 21.79
CA GLY A 81 2.68 24.14 22.34
C GLY A 81 1.79 23.40 21.34
N VAL A 82 2.17 23.35 20.07
CA VAL A 82 1.49 22.48 19.09
C VAL A 82 1.63 21.01 19.51
N HIS A 83 0.62 20.21 19.24
CA HIS A 83 0.63 18.79 19.55
C HIS A 83 1.50 18.00 18.56
N ARG A 84 1.54 18.46 17.29
CA ARG A 84 2.25 17.78 16.20
C ARG A 84 2.82 18.77 15.21
N VAL A 85 3.99 18.43 14.66
CA VAL A 85 4.56 19.11 13.50
C VAL A 85 4.59 18.19 12.29
N GLY A 86 4.18 18.67 11.13
CA GLY A 86 4.09 17.91 9.88
C GLY A 86 5.22 18.27 8.91
N VAL A 87 5.96 17.27 8.45
CA VAL A 87 6.99 17.39 7.42
C VAL A 87 6.42 16.91 6.09
N ALA A 88 6.32 17.79 5.09
CA ALA A 88 5.77 17.44 3.79
C ALA A 88 6.82 17.38 2.68
N ASP A 89 6.96 16.20 2.07
CA ASP A 89 7.60 16.02 0.76
C ASP A 89 6.56 16.28 -0.34
N THR A 90 6.25 17.56 -0.51
CA THR A 90 5.12 18.05 -1.33
C THR A 90 5.24 17.68 -2.81
N VAL A 91 6.45 17.56 -3.33
CA VAL A 91 6.68 17.24 -4.75
C VAL A 91 7.30 15.85 -4.97
N GLY A 92 7.38 15.02 -3.91
CA GLY A 92 7.86 13.66 -4.00
C GLY A 92 9.33 13.55 -4.43
N ILE A 93 10.18 14.51 -4.06
CA ILE A 93 11.59 14.56 -4.44
C ILE A 93 12.52 13.87 -3.44
N GLY A 94 12.04 13.64 -2.22
CA GLY A 94 12.83 13.10 -1.13
C GLY A 94 13.30 11.67 -1.39
N THR A 95 14.53 11.39 -0.98
CA THR A 95 15.03 10.02 -0.87
C THR A 95 14.88 9.53 0.57
N PRO A 96 14.80 8.21 0.83
CA PRO A 96 14.68 7.68 2.20
C PRO A 96 15.79 8.19 3.13
N ARG A 97 17.01 8.35 2.63
CA ARG A 97 18.11 8.88 3.42
C ARG A 97 17.90 10.36 3.80
N GLN A 98 17.48 11.19 2.84
CA GLN A 98 17.21 12.61 3.12
C GLN A 98 16.07 12.78 4.13
N ILE A 99 15.00 11.98 4.01
CA ILE A 99 13.89 11.98 4.97
C ILE A 99 14.39 11.56 6.36
N TYR A 100 15.14 10.47 6.44
CA TYR A 100 15.70 10.00 7.71
C TYR A 100 16.54 11.09 8.41
N GLU A 101 17.48 11.71 7.69
CA GLU A 101 18.35 12.75 8.26
C GLU A 101 17.55 13.98 8.69
N LEU A 102 16.59 14.44 7.87
CA LEU A 102 15.74 15.60 8.20
C LEU A 102 14.88 15.33 9.45
N VAL A 103 14.19 14.20 9.50
CA VAL A 103 13.31 13.85 10.63
C VAL A 103 14.12 13.61 11.91
N LYS A 104 15.27 12.95 11.81
CA LYS A 104 16.18 12.73 12.94
C LYS A 104 16.68 14.05 13.53
N GLU A 105 17.09 14.98 12.69
CA GLU A 105 17.51 16.32 13.12
C GLU A 105 16.33 17.07 13.77
N LEU A 106 15.17 17.06 13.13
CA LEU A 106 13.96 17.68 13.67
C LEU A 106 13.59 17.09 15.04
N ARG A 107 13.64 15.75 15.18
CA ARG A 107 13.35 15.08 16.45
C ARG A 107 14.25 15.54 17.60
N SER A 108 15.49 15.92 17.31
CA SER A 108 16.42 16.44 18.33
C SER A 108 16.07 17.86 18.80
N ARG A 109 15.26 18.60 18.01
CA ARG A 109 14.98 20.04 18.23
C ARG A 109 13.60 20.31 18.81
N VAL A 110 12.60 19.45 18.55
CA VAL A 110 11.21 19.66 18.95
C VAL A 110 10.75 18.56 19.92
N LYS A 111 9.73 18.85 20.74
CA LYS A 111 9.10 17.91 21.67
C LYS A 111 7.80 17.36 21.09
N ALA A 112 7.08 18.16 20.30
CA ALA A 112 5.84 17.79 19.63
C ALA A 112 6.01 16.50 18.82
N ASP A 113 4.95 15.75 18.63
CA ASP A 113 4.93 14.62 17.74
C ASP A 113 5.31 15.04 16.31
N ILE A 114 5.96 14.14 15.55
CA ILE A 114 6.34 14.41 14.16
C ILE A 114 5.50 13.54 13.25
N GLU A 115 4.90 14.17 12.25
CA GLU A 115 4.15 13.50 11.19
C GLU A 115 4.85 13.68 9.85
N PHE A 116 4.85 12.63 9.04
CA PHE A 116 5.39 12.66 7.70
C PHE A 116 4.28 12.52 6.66
N HIS A 117 4.24 13.47 5.72
CA HIS A 117 3.38 13.48 4.55
C HIS A 117 4.24 13.40 3.28
N GLY A 118 4.14 12.32 2.52
CA GLY A 118 5.00 12.09 1.35
C GLY A 118 4.25 11.78 0.08
N HIS A 119 4.46 12.64 -0.96
CA HIS A 119 3.98 12.37 -2.32
C HIS A 119 4.82 11.31 -3.03
N ASN A 120 4.21 10.66 -4.02
CA ASN A 120 4.76 9.46 -4.67
C ASN A 120 5.27 9.72 -6.11
N ASP A 121 5.61 10.96 -6.45
CA ASP A 121 6.00 11.35 -7.81
C ASP A 121 7.23 10.58 -8.32
N THR A 122 8.16 10.23 -7.44
CA THR A 122 9.36 9.44 -7.77
C THR A 122 9.27 7.98 -7.33
N GLY A 123 8.10 7.51 -6.84
CA GLY A 123 7.90 6.13 -6.39
C GLY A 123 8.51 5.80 -5.02
N CYS A 124 8.91 6.80 -4.23
CA CYS A 124 9.60 6.59 -2.97
C CYS A 124 8.70 6.73 -1.72
N ALA A 125 7.42 7.08 -1.85
CA ALA A 125 6.56 7.46 -0.73
C ALA A 125 6.55 6.43 0.42
N ILE A 126 6.39 5.14 0.15
CA ILE A 126 6.41 4.09 1.18
C ILE A 126 7.76 4.01 1.89
N ALA A 127 8.85 4.05 1.12
CA ALA A 127 10.20 3.96 1.67
C ALA A 127 10.55 5.21 2.50
N ASN A 128 10.11 6.39 2.04
CA ASN A 128 10.26 7.65 2.75
C ASN A 128 9.47 7.66 4.05
N ALA A 129 8.21 7.24 4.03
CA ALA A 129 7.37 7.14 5.22
C ALA A 129 7.97 6.18 6.26
N PHE A 130 8.53 5.05 5.82
CA PHE A 130 9.20 4.11 6.71
C PHE A 130 10.49 4.72 7.30
N ALA A 131 11.31 5.40 6.49
CA ALA A 131 12.51 6.10 6.94
C ALA A 131 12.19 7.21 7.96
N ALA A 132 11.07 7.92 7.79
CA ALA A 132 10.59 8.91 8.75
C ALA A 132 10.30 8.27 10.11
N LEU A 133 9.63 7.11 10.16
CA LEU A 133 9.38 6.38 11.41
C LEU A 133 10.67 5.91 12.07
N GLU A 134 11.61 5.36 11.30
CA GLU A 134 12.92 4.95 11.83
C GLU A 134 13.69 6.13 12.44
N ALA A 135 13.48 7.34 11.93
CA ALA A 135 14.12 8.57 12.39
C ALA A 135 13.40 9.23 13.59
N GLY A 136 12.22 8.74 14.00
CA GLY A 136 11.50 9.23 15.16
C GLY A 136 10.20 9.99 14.86
N ALA A 137 9.67 9.93 13.64
CA ALA A 137 8.30 10.30 13.39
C ALA A 137 7.33 9.32 14.08
N THR A 138 6.20 9.83 14.55
CA THR A 138 5.18 9.06 15.27
C THR A 138 3.93 8.82 14.42
N HIS A 139 3.75 9.60 13.38
CA HIS A 139 2.59 9.59 12.49
C HIS A 139 3.02 9.63 11.02
N VAL A 140 2.20 9.02 10.17
CA VAL A 140 2.36 9.02 8.71
C VAL A 140 1.00 9.22 8.07
N ASP A 141 0.92 10.17 7.14
CA ASP A 141 -0.26 10.34 6.28
C ASP A 141 -0.28 9.27 5.21
N THR A 142 -1.40 8.59 5.10
CA THR A 142 -1.63 7.59 4.05
C THR A 142 -2.99 7.80 3.40
N SER A 143 -3.13 7.37 2.16
CA SER A 143 -4.44 7.31 1.51
C SER A 143 -4.73 5.92 0.97
N VAL A 144 -6.01 5.59 0.90
CA VAL A 144 -6.49 4.35 0.29
C VAL A 144 -6.12 4.36 -1.19
N LEU A 145 -5.54 3.28 -1.70
CA LEU A 145 -5.00 3.16 -3.07
C LEU A 145 -3.88 4.17 -3.39
N GLY A 146 -3.41 4.94 -2.42
CA GLY A 146 -2.42 5.99 -2.64
C GLY A 146 -2.95 7.20 -3.41
N ILE A 147 -4.28 7.40 -3.47
CA ILE A 147 -4.88 8.52 -4.21
C ILE A 147 -4.47 9.87 -3.60
N GLY A 148 -4.30 10.87 -4.45
CA GLY A 148 -3.92 12.24 -4.06
C GLY A 148 -3.50 13.03 -5.29
N GLU A 149 -2.97 14.23 -5.06
CA GLU A 149 -2.47 15.08 -6.12
C GLU A 149 -1.36 14.36 -6.93
N ARG A 150 -1.39 14.52 -8.25
CA ARG A 150 -0.45 13.94 -9.24
C ARG A 150 -0.35 12.42 -9.12
N ASN A 151 0.78 11.90 -8.59
CA ASN A 151 0.98 10.45 -8.38
C ASN A 151 0.54 9.97 -6.98
N GLY A 152 -0.22 10.82 -6.26
CA GLY A 152 -0.75 10.50 -4.95
C GLY A 152 0.25 10.58 -3.80
N ILE A 153 -0.11 10.01 -2.68
CA ILE A 153 0.70 9.97 -1.46
C ILE A 153 0.99 8.52 -1.03
N THR A 154 1.60 8.34 0.13
CA THR A 154 1.90 7.01 0.68
C THR A 154 0.66 6.12 0.68
N PRO A 155 0.62 5.03 -0.12
CA PRO A 155 -0.54 4.14 -0.18
C PRO A 155 -0.69 3.32 1.10
N LEU A 156 -1.89 3.33 1.69
CA LEU A 156 -2.20 2.64 2.95
C LEU A 156 -1.81 1.15 2.89
N GLY A 157 -2.27 0.41 1.88
CA GLY A 157 -1.98 -1.01 1.73
C GLY A 157 -0.48 -1.29 1.61
N GLY A 158 0.25 -0.45 0.86
CA GLY A 158 1.70 -0.58 0.70
C GLY A 158 2.46 -0.28 1.99
N PHE A 159 2.03 0.70 2.76
CA PHE A 159 2.64 1.02 4.04
C PHE A 159 2.36 -0.07 5.09
N ILE A 160 1.13 -0.58 5.16
CA ILE A 160 0.78 -1.74 6.00
C ILE A 160 1.64 -2.96 5.63
N ALA A 161 1.79 -3.27 4.33
CA ALA A 161 2.65 -4.37 3.87
C ALA A 161 4.11 -4.20 4.32
N ARG A 162 4.64 -2.96 4.22
CA ARG A 162 6.00 -2.66 4.68
C ARG A 162 6.15 -2.86 6.20
N MET A 163 5.20 -2.38 6.99
CA MET A 163 5.22 -2.52 8.44
C MET A 163 5.05 -3.98 8.86
N TYR A 164 4.14 -4.73 8.23
CA TYR A 164 3.96 -6.16 8.45
C TYR A 164 5.25 -6.95 8.18
N ALA A 165 5.93 -6.66 7.07
CA ALA A 165 7.18 -7.33 6.71
C ALA A 165 8.34 -7.06 7.70
N VAL A 166 8.31 -5.94 8.42
CA VAL A 166 9.26 -5.66 9.50
C VAL A 166 8.93 -6.49 10.74
N ASN A 167 7.69 -6.39 11.20
CA ASN A 167 7.16 -7.16 12.32
C ASN A 167 5.62 -7.11 12.26
N PRO A 168 4.92 -8.24 12.09
CA PRO A 168 3.45 -8.29 12.05
C PRO A 168 2.78 -7.66 13.28
N ALA A 169 3.44 -7.67 14.44
CA ALA A 169 2.90 -7.05 15.66
C ALA A 169 2.67 -5.53 15.52
N LEU A 170 3.40 -4.84 14.65
CA LEU A 170 3.22 -3.39 14.42
C LEU A 170 1.87 -3.04 13.82
N VAL A 171 1.27 -3.96 13.08
CA VAL A 171 -0.01 -3.78 12.41
C VAL A 171 -1.15 -4.60 13.04
N ALA A 172 -0.87 -5.37 14.09
CA ALA A 172 -1.86 -6.25 14.75
C ALA A 172 -3.06 -5.50 15.36
N LYS A 173 -2.92 -4.20 15.63
CA LYS A 173 -4.01 -3.34 16.11
C LYS A 173 -5.05 -3.00 15.03
N TYR A 174 -4.73 -3.19 13.74
CA TYR A 174 -5.61 -2.89 12.63
C TYR A 174 -6.38 -4.13 12.17
N HIS A 175 -7.56 -3.93 11.63
CA HIS A 175 -8.37 -5.00 11.08
C HIS A 175 -7.99 -5.26 9.62
N LEU A 176 -6.88 -5.97 9.40
CA LEU A 176 -6.25 -6.18 8.09
C LEU A 176 -7.21 -6.78 7.02
N PRO A 177 -8.14 -7.72 7.35
CA PRO A 177 -9.09 -8.24 6.37
C PRO A 177 -10.03 -7.19 5.75
N LEU A 178 -10.18 -6.02 6.36
CA LEU A 178 -10.99 -4.93 5.78
C LEU A 178 -10.31 -4.19 4.62
N LEU A 179 -9.00 -4.36 4.41
CA LEU A 179 -8.27 -3.61 3.37
C LEU A 179 -8.88 -3.82 1.97
N MET A 180 -9.25 -5.04 1.61
CA MET A 180 -9.88 -5.30 0.31
C MET A 180 -11.22 -4.56 0.17
N HIS A 181 -12.05 -4.59 1.19
CA HIS A 181 -13.34 -3.89 1.18
C HIS A 181 -13.16 -2.37 1.13
N LEU A 182 -12.17 -1.85 1.83
CA LEU A 182 -11.85 -0.43 1.84
C LEU A 182 -11.37 0.04 0.46
N ASP A 183 -10.43 -0.68 -0.15
CA ASP A 183 -9.92 -0.37 -1.49
C ASP A 183 -11.04 -0.42 -2.53
N GLN A 184 -11.90 -1.46 -2.48
CA GLN A 184 -13.07 -1.58 -3.37
C GLN A 184 -14.09 -0.45 -3.16
N ALA A 185 -14.34 -0.05 -1.92
CA ALA A 185 -15.27 1.03 -1.63
C ALA A 185 -14.78 2.36 -2.18
N VAL A 186 -13.51 2.70 -1.92
CA VAL A 186 -12.91 3.95 -2.40
C VAL A 186 -12.78 3.93 -3.92
N ALA A 187 -12.30 2.84 -4.53
CA ALA A 187 -12.21 2.70 -5.99
C ALA A 187 -13.55 3.00 -6.67
N ARG A 188 -14.67 2.46 -6.14
CA ARG A 188 -16.02 2.76 -6.64
C ARG A 188 -16.41 4.21 -6.45
N LEU A 189 -16.12 4.81 -5.28
CA LEU A 189 -16.48 6.20 -4.99
C LEU A 189 -15.78 7.22 -5.89
N VAL A 190 -14.51 6.96 -6.21
CA VAL A 190 -13.70 7.86 -7.06
C VAL A 190 -13.64 7.40 -8.52
N ASN A 191 -14.34 6.33 -8.86
CA ASN A 191 -14.45 5.77 -10.22
C ASN A 191 -13.09 5.42 -10.85
N VAL A 192 -12.28 4.66 -10.12
CA VAL A 192 -11.01 4.09 -10.59
C VAL A 192 -10.98 2.59 -10.38
N ASP A 193 -10.14 1.89 -11.13
CA ASP A 193 -9.89 0.47 -10.91
C ASP A 193 -8.78 0.25 -9.87
N ILE A 194 -8.87 -0.84 -9.10
CA ILE A 194 -7.75 -1.30 -8.28
C ILE A 194 -6.68 -1.85 -9.24
N PRO A 195 -5.44 -1.30 -9.23
CA PRO A 195 -4.37 -1.83 -10.08
C PRO A 195 -4.14 -3.32 -9.84
N PHE A 196 -3.95 -4.11 -10.90
CA PHE A 196 -3.76 -5.56 -10.80
C PHE A 196 -2.60 -5.96 -9.88
N ASN A 197 -1.61 -5.10 -9.74
CA ASN A 197 -0.42 -5.26 -8.88
C ASN A 197 -0.46 -4.35 -7.65
N ASN A 198 -1.64 -3.90 -7.22
CA ASN A 198 -1.77 -3.12 -5.99
C ASN A 198 -1.25 -3.93 -4.80
N TYR A 199 -0.71 -3.23 -3.82
CA TYR A 199 -0.21 -3.87 -2.59
C TYR A 199 -1.34 -4.61 -1.87
N ILE A 200 -1.14 -5.87 -1.54
CA ILE A 200 -2.08 -6.77 -0.83
C ILE A 200 -3.36 -7.06 -1.64
N THR A 201 -4.08 -6.06 -2.11
CA THR A 201 -5.44 -6.18 -2.67
C THR A 201 -5.49 -6.32 -4.19
N GLY A 202 -4.36 -6.15 -4.88
CA GLY A 202 -4.26 -6.39 -6.31
C GLY A 202 -4.35 -7.89 -6.65
N PHE A 203 -4.96 -8.22 -7.77
CA PHE A 203 -5.11 -9.62 -8.21
C PHE A 203 -3.78 -10.39 -8.26
N ALA A 204 -2.69 -9.72 -8.62
CA ALA A 204 -1.37 -10.35 -8.72
C ALA A 204 -0.62 -10.45 -7.39
N ALA A 205 -1.08 -9.80 -6.31
CA ALA A 205 -0.33 -9.66 -5.06
C ALA A 205 0.08 -11.02 -4.44
N PHE A 206 -0.79 -12.03 -4.51
CA PHE A 206 -0.55 -13.38 -4.02
C PHE A 206 -0.69 -14.43 -5.14
N THR A 207 -0.35 -14.06 -6.38
CA THR A 207 -0.47 -14.94 -7.54
C THR A 207 0.89 -15.43 -8.00
N HIS A 208 1.05 -16.75 -8.10
CA HIS A 208 2.24 -17.42 -8.63
C HIS A 208 1.95 -18.05 -9.97
N LYS A 209 2.85 -17.88 -10.97
CA LYS A 209 2.67 -18.37 -12.35
C LYS A 209 3.74 -19.38 -12.79
N ALA A 210 5.01 -19.12 -12.42
CA ALA A 210 6.11 -19.97 -12.87
C ALA A 210 6.11 -21.30 -12.13
N GLY A 211 6.32 -22.40 -12.87
CA GLY A 211 6.26 -23.76 -12.29
C GLY A 211 7.26 -24.00 -11.16
N ILE A 212 8.44 -23.36 -11.20
CA ILE A 212 9.43 -23.45 -10.13
C ILE A 212 8.94 -22.75 -8.85
N HIS A 213 8.29 -21.59 -8.97
CA HIS A 213 7.70 -20.88 -7.86
C HIS A 213 6.49 -21.64 -7.30
N ALA A 214 5.58 -22.10 -8.16
CA ALA A 214 4.41 -22.86 -7.77
C ALA A 214 4.79 -24.11 -6.98
N LYS A 215 5.80 -24.89 -7.45
CA LYS A 215 6.30 -26.06 -6.71
C LYS A 215 6.80 -25.70 -5.30
N ALA A 216 7.58 -24.62 -5.18
CA ALA A 216 8.15 -24.21 -3.90
C ALA A 216 7.06 -23.71 -2.93
N VAL A 217 6.12 -22.89 -3.42
CA VAL A 217 5.00 -22.35 -2.63
C VAL A 217 4.06 -23.47 -2.16
N LEU A 218 3.77 -24.47 -3.00
CA LEU A 218 2.99 -25.64 -2.61
C LEU A 218 3.64 -26.46 -1.50
N ASN A 219 4.98 -26.51 -1.46
CA ASN A 219 5.71 -27.19 -0.40
C ASN A 219 5.83 -26.33 0.87
N ASN A 220 6.11 -25.05 0.71
CA ASN A 220 6.21 -24.08 1.78
C ASN A 220 6.03 -22.65 1.24
N PRO A 221 4.90 -21.98 1.52
CA PRO A 221 4.62 -20.61 1.07
C PRO A 221 5.73 -19.60 1.38
N SER A 222 6.37 -19.72 2.54
CA SER A 222 7.43 -18.79 2.97
C SER A 222 8.66 -18.78 2.05
N THR A 223 8.76 -19.69 1.06
CA THR A 223 9.84 -19.65 0.06
C THR A 223 9.76 -18.43 -0.86
N TYR A 224 8.57 -17.90 -1.09
CA TYR A 224 8.33 -16.76 -1.98
C TYR A 224 7.36 -15.71 -1.43
N GLU A 225 6.80 -15.92 -0.23
CA GLU A 225 5.85 -15.02 0.42
C GLU A 225 6.39 -14.55 1.77
N ILE A 226 6.45 -13.22 1.95
CA ILE A 226 6.76 -12.58 3.22
C ILE A 226 5.50 -12.06 3.92
N LEU A 227 4.42 -11.89 3.18
CA LEU A 227 3.08 -11.58 3.68
C LEU A 227 2.25 -12.86 3.63
N LYS A 228 1.46 -13.12 4.66
CA LYS A 228 0.52 -14.25 4.68
C LYS A 228 -0.84 -13.74 4.19
N PRO A 229 -1.35 -14.18 3.03
CA PRO A 229 -2.64 -13.71 2.52
C PRO A 229 -3.78 -13.92 3.51
N GLU A 230 -3.74 -15.00 4.32
CA GLU A 230 -4.76 -15.36 5.29
C GLU A 230 -4.93 -14.27 6.38
N ASP A 231 -3.86 -13.60 6.79
CA ASP A 231 -3.92 -12.50 7.76
C ASP A 231 -4.66 -11.26 7.22
N PHE A 232 -4.77 -11.19 5.90
CA PHE A 232 -5.53 -10.14 5.19
C PHE A 232 -6.92 -10.62 4.72
N GLY A 233 -7.36 -11.82 5.13
CA GLY A 233 -8.61 -12.42 4.66
C GLY A 233 -8.59 -12.78 3.17
N LEU A 234 -7.41 -13.02 2.61
CA LEU A 234 -7.18 -13.32 1.19
C LEU A 234 -6.59 -14.73 1.04
N HIS A 235 -6.51 -15.19 -0.20
CA HIS A 235 -5.94 -16.48 -0.55
C HIS A 235 -4.84 -16.32 -1.58
N ARG A 236 -3.86 -17.24 -1.57
CA ARG A 236 -2.90 -17.34 -2.67
C ARG A 236 -3.54 -18.00 -3.88
N TYR A 237 -3.05 -17.65 -5.04
CA TYR A 237 -3.52 -18.21 -6.29
C TYR A 237 -2.36 -18.70 -7.15
N ILE A 238 -2.42 -19.96 -7.57
CA ILE A 238 -1.48 -20.52 -8.55
C ILE A 238 -2.13 -20.50 -9.91
N HIS A 239 -1.64 -19.63 -10.78
CA HIS A 239 -2.15 -19.47 -12.12
C HIS A 239 -1.61 -20.57 -13.03
N ILE A 240 -2.44 -21.59 -13.31
CA ILE A 240 -2.06 -22.79 -14.08
C ILE A 240 -2.42 -22.72 -15.56
N ALA A 241 -3.17 -21.74 -16.02
CA ALA A 241 -3.59 -21.57 -17.40
C ALA A 241 -2.61 -20.67 -18.18
N ASN A 242 -1.32 -21.00 -18.18
CA ASN A 242 -0.28 -20.19 -18.83
C ASN A 242 0.93 -21.04 -19.31
N ARG A 243 1.73 -20.46 -20.21
CA ARG A 243 2.91 -21.13 -20.81
C ARG A 243 4.04 -21.46 -19.80
N LEU A 244 4.06 -20.84 -18.63
CA LEU A 244 5.06 -21.09 -17.60
C LEU A 244 4.60 -22.13 -16.57
N THR A 245 3.42 -22.70 -16.75
CA THR A 245 2.84 -23.71 -15.86
C THR A 245 3.76 -24.91 -15.69
N GLY A 246 3.96 -25.32 -14.43
CA GLY A 246 4.72 -26.52 -14.09
C GLY A 246 3.80 -27.71 -13.82
N TRP A 247 4.26 -28.92 -14.12
CA TRP A 247 3.47 -30.15 -13.95
C TRP A 247 3.06 -30.40 -12.47
N ASN A 248 3.80 -29.93 -11.48
CA ASN A 248 3.41 -30.04 -10.07
C ASN A 248 2.13 -29.26 -9.77
N ALA A 249 1.93 -28.07 -10.36
CA ALA A 249 0.71 -27.30 -10.20
C ALA A 249 -0.50 -27.97 -10.89
N ILE A 250 -0.28 -28.60 -12.03
CA ILE A 250 -1.31 -29.40 -12.73
C ILE A 250 -1.64 -30.66 -11.92
N ARG A 251 -0.66 -31.34 -11.33
CA ARG A 251 -0.86 -32.46 -10.39
C ARG A 251 -1.74 -32.04 -9.23
N HIS A 252 -1.38 -30.95 -8.56
CA HIS A 252 -2.15 -30.42 -7.44
C HIS A 252 -3.60 -30.12 -7.84
N ARG A 253 -3.80 -29.54 -9.04
CA ARG A 253 -5.16 -29.29 -9.54
C ARG A 253 -5.94 -30.58 -9.81
N ALA A 254 -5.32 -31.58 -10.40
CA ALA A 254 -5.92 -32.90 -10.62
C ALA A 254 -6.33 -33.56 -9.29
N ASP A 255 -5.47 -33.48 -8.27
CA ASP A 255 -5.74 -34.03 -6.94
C ASP A 255 -6.93 -33.29 -6.27
N GLN A 256 -7.02 -31.96 -6.40
CA GLN A 256 -8.18 -31.18 -5.92
C GLN A 256 -9.50 -31.57 -6.62
N LEU A 257 -9.43 -31.90 -7.90
CA LEU A 257 -10.58 -32.37 -8.68
C LEU A 257 -10.90 -33.85 -8.42
N GLY A 258 -10.08 -34.55 -7.60
CA GLY A 258 -10.25 -35.97 -7.29
C GLY A 258 -9.89 -36.90 -8.46
N LEU A 259 -9.09 -36.42 -9.44
CA LEU A 259 -8.77 -37.20 -10.65
C LEU A 259 -7.58 -38.14 -10.41
N GLN A 260 -7.67 -39.34 -10.97
CA GLN A 260 -6.65 -40.40 -10.87
C GLN A 260 -5.81 -40.44 -12.16
N LEU A 261 -4.81 -39.56 -12.27
CA LEU A 261 -3.92 -39.46 -13.42
C LEU A 261 -2.49 -39.81 -13.01
N SER A 262 -1.76 -40.53 -13.83
CA SER A 262 -0.33 -40.82 -13.62
C SER A 262 0.54 -39.56 -13.79
N ASP A 263 1.77 -39.59 -13.28
CA ASP A 263 2.71 -38.48 -13.47
C ASP A 263 3.07 -38.25 -14.95
N GLU A 264 3.06 -39.30 -15.75
CA GLU A 264 3.31 -39.21 -17.19
C GLU A 264 2.18 -38.49 -17.92
N GLU A 265 0.92 -38.78 -17.55
CA GLU A 265 -0.25 -38.11 -18.09
C GLU A 265 -0.29 -36.64 -17.68
N ILE A 266 -0.03 -36.33 -16.42
CA ILE A 266 0.05 -34.95 -15.95
C ILE A 266 1.13 -34.15 -16.72
N ARG A 267 2.29 -34.74 -16.96
CA ARG A 267 3.34 -34.09 -17.77
C ARG A 267 2.87 -33.83 -19.18
N ARG A 268 2.22 -34.82 -19.83
CA ARG A 268 1.65 -34.65 -21.15
C ARG A 268 0.62 -33.55 -21.23
N ILE A 269 -0.33 -33.52 -20.29
CA ILE A 269 -1.35 -32.47 -20.18
C ILE A 269 -0.68 -31.11 -19.96
N THR A 270 0.34 -31.05 -19.14
CA THR A 270 1.10 -29.80 -18.89
C THR A 270 1.70 -29.25 -20.19
N GLU A 271 2.35 -30.08 -21.01
CA GLU A 271 2.91 -29.65 -22.30
C GLU A 271 1.81 -29.21 -23.28
N GLN A 272 0.65 -29.85 -23.25
CA GLN A 272 -0.51 -29.43 -24.05
C GLN A 272 -1.03 -28.05 -23.60
N ILE A 273 -1.18 -27.81 -22.29
CA ILE A 273 -1.60 -26.51 -21.74
C ILE A 273 -0.60 -25.42 -22.17
N LYS A 274 0.70 -25.66 -22.08
CA LYS A 274 1.73 -24.70 -22.52
C LYS A 274 1.60 -24.37 -23.99
N ALA A 275 1.48 -25.37 -24.83
CA ALA A 275 1.35 -25.18 -26.26
C ALA A 275 0.09 -24.39 -26.66
N MET A 276 -1.02 -24.65 -25.99
CA MET A 276 -2.26 -23.88 -26.17
C MET A 276 -2.09 -22.43 -25.68
N ALA A 277 -1.45 -22.24 -24.54
CA ALA A 277 -1.21 -20.92 -23.94
C ALA A 277 -0.21 -20.05 -24.74
N ASP A 278 0.56 -20.62 -25.66
CA ASP A 278 1.41 -19.86 -26.59
C ASP A 278 0.59 -19.14 -27.68
N THR A 279 -0.60 -19.62 -27.96
CA THR A 279 -1.44 -19.12 -29.08
C THR A 279 -2.73 -18.45 -28.62
N GLN A 280 -3.18 -18.71 -27.41
CA GLN A 280 -4.42 -18.15 -26.87
C GLN A 280 -4.36 -18.00 -25.35
N GLN A 281 -5.20 -17.11 -24.80
CA GLN A 281 -5.40 -17.01 -23.36
C GLN A 281 -6.30 -18.17 -22.92
N LEU A 282 -5.83 -18.96 -21.95
CA LEU A 282 -6.61 -20.05 -21.36
C LEU A 282 -7.29 -19.62 -20.06
N THR A 283 -8.46 -20.16 -19.83
CA THR A 283 -9.18 -20.09 -18.56
C THR A 283 -8.90 -21.31 -17.69
N LEU A 284 -9.18 -21.22 -16.39
CA LEU A 284 -9.08 -22.36 -15.48
C LEU A 284 -10.02 -23.51 -15.91
N ASP A 285 -11.24 -23.19 -16.36
CA ASP A 285 -12.22 -24.17 -16.82
C ASP A 285 -11.75 -24.96 -18.05
N GLU A 286 -10.99 -24.31 -18.92
CA GLU A 286 -10.40 -25.02 -20.07
C GLU A 286 -9.32 -26.00 -19.64
N VAL A 287 -8.51 -25.64 -18.63
CA VAL A 287 -7.54 -26.55 -18.02
C VAL A 287 -8.25 -27.72 -17.34
N ASP A 288 -9.30 -27.45 -16.57
CA ASP A 288 -10.10 -28.49 -15.89
C ASP A 288 -10.73 -29.46 -16.90
N ARG A 289 -11.31 -28.93 -17.97
CA ARG A 289 -11.86 -29.76 -19.06
C ARG A 289 -10.81 -30.67 -19.70
N LEU A 290 -9.59 -30.17 -19.91
CA LEU A 290 -8.48 -31.00 -20.40
C LEU A 290 -8.17 -32.14 -19.42
N LEU A 291 -8.11 -31.86 -18.13
CA LEU A 291 -7.86 -32.86 -17.09
C LEU A 291 -8.94 -33.94 -17.08
N TYR A 292 -10.22 -33.56 -17.05
CA TYR A 292 -11.35 -34.49 -17.12
C TYR A 292 -11.35 -35.32 -18.40
N THR A 293 -11.10 -34.71 -19.56
CA THR A 293 -11.05 -35.41 -20.86
C THR A 293 -9.96 -36.49 -20.88
N HIS A 294 -8.79 -36.18 -20.33
CA HIS A 294 -7.71 -37.15 -20.25
C HIS A 294 -8.02 -38.31 -19.29
N GLU A 295 -8.61 -38.03 -18.12
CA GLU A 295 -9.02 -39.08 -17.19
C GLU A 295 -10.09 -40.00 -17.82
N GLN A 296 -11.09 -39.43 -18.50
CA GLN A 296 -12.12 -40.22 -19.17
C GLN A 296 -11.53 -41.11 -20.28
N ALA A 297 -10.55 -40.58 -21.02
CA ALA A 297 -9.88 -41.38 -22.06
C ALA A 297 -9.07 -42.57 -21.49
N VAL A 298 -8.52 -42.40 -20.27
CA VAL A 298 -7.78 -43.45 -19.56
C VAL A 298 -8.71 -44.49 -18.92
N ASN A 299 -9.82 -44.02 -18.33
CA ASN A 299 -10.73 -44.88 -17.54
C ASN A 299 -11.91 -45.47 -18.35
N GLY A 300 -12.08 -45.12 -19.63
CA GLY A 300 -13.09 -45.71 -20.54
C GLY A 300 -14.55 -45.40 -20.19
N ASN A 301 -14.86 -44.44 -19.32
CA ASN A 301 -16.22 -44.08 -18.91
C ASN A 301 -16.59 -42.66 -19.37
N VAL A 302 -17.68 -42.56 -20.13
CA VAL A 302 -18.27 -41.30 -20.58
C VAL A 302 -19.46 -40.95 -19.68
N GLU A 303 -19.23 -40.14 -18.66
CA GLU A 303 -20.28 -39.37 -18.02
C GLU A 303 -19.84 -37.89 -17.85
N THR A 304 -20.58 -37.01 -18.50
CA THR A 304 -20.37 -35.54 -18.39
C THR A 304 -20.92 -35.05 -17.04
N LYS A 305 -20.01 -34.69 -16.13
CA LYS A 305 -20.39 -33.90 -14.94
C LYS A 305 -20.43 -32.43 -15.28
N THR A 306 -21.54 -31.80 -14.97
CA THR A 306 -21.71 -30.33 -15.07
C THR A 306 -20.80 -29.62 -14.07
N ILE A 307 -19.96 -28.76 -14.57
CA ILE A 307 -19.03 -27.97 -13.77
C ILE A 307 -19.81 -26.81 -13.14
N THR A 308 -19.81 -26.69 -11.82
CA THR A 308 -20.39 -25.53 -11.11
C THR A 308 -19.38 -24.41 -11.06
N ASP A 309 -19.79 -23.21 -11.46
CA ASP A 309 -19.05 -21.95 -11.42
C ASP A 309 -18.71 -21.51 -9.98
N GLN A 310 -17.68 -22.08 -9.39
CA GLN A 310 -17.12 -21.51 -8.17
C GLN A 310 -15.61 -21.22 -8.37
N PRO A 311 -15.14 -20.02 -8.01
CA PRO A 311 -13.71 -19.74 -8.04
C PRO A 311 -13.00 -20.62 -7.00
N VAL A 312 -12.02 -21.38 -7.47
CA VAL A 312 -11.29 -22.31 -6.60
C VAL A 312 -10.23 -21.54 -5.84
N HIS A 313 -10.46 -21.42 -4.55
CA HIS A 313 -9.44 -21.02 -3.59
C HIS A 313 -8.51 -22.21 -3.35
N LEU A 314 -7.20 -21.99 -3.50
CA LEU A 314 -6.20 -22.98 -3.10
C LEU A 314 -5.96 -22.79 -1.60
N ASP A 315 -6.64 -23.59 -0.76
CA ASP A 315 -6.27 -23.78 0.64
C ASP A 315 -5.00 -24.62 0.68
N VAL A 316 -3.86 -24.00 1.05
CA VAL A 316 -2.58 -24.67 1.32
C VAL A 316 -2.15 -24.35 2.75
#